data_0ac02305b71ac33ea0d87d02c0e4dcaa
#
_entry.id   0ac02305b71ac33ea0d87d02c0e4dcaa
#
_cell.length_a   1.000
_cell.length_b   1.000
_cell.length_c   1.000
_cell.angle_alpha   90.00
_cell.angle_beta   90.00
_cell.angle_gamma   90.00
#
_symmetry.space_group_name_H-M   'P 1'
#
loop_
_entity.id
_entity.type
_entity.pdbx_description
1 polymer ?
#
loop_
_entity_poly.entity_id
_entity_poly.type
_entity_poly.pdbx_seq_one_letter_code
_entity_poly.pdbx_strand_id
1 'polypeptide(L)'
;MAPELTPEEEQATKQFLEEINKWTVQYNVSPLSWNVAVKFLMARKFDVLRAIELFHSYRETRRKEGIVKLKPHEEPLRSEILSGKFTILNVRDPTGASIALFTARLHHPHKSVQHVVLQALFYLLDRAVDSFETQRNGLVFIYDMCGSNYANFELDLGKKVLNLLKGAFPARLKKVLIVGAPIWFRVPYSIISLLLKDKVRERIQILKTSEVTQHLPRECLPENLGGYVKIDLATWNFQFLPQVNGHPDPFDEIILFSLPPALDWDSVHVPGPHAMTIQELVDYVNARQKQGIYEEYEDIRRENPVGTFHCSMSPGNLEKNRYGDVPCLDQTRVKLTKRSGHTQTDYINASFMDGYKQKNAYIGTQGPLENTYRDFWLMVWEQKVLVIVMTTRFEEGGRRKCGQYWPLEKDSRIRFGFLTVTNLGVENMNHYKKTTLEIHNTEERQKRQVTHFQFLSWPDYGVPSSAASLIDFLRVVRNQQSLAVSNMGARSKGQCPEPPIVVHCSAGIGRTGTFCSLDICLAQLEELGTLNVFQTVSRMRSHPGVRREGGHGILWPKPAGRGESVTLLRTSYLLASLP
;
A
#
# COMPACT_ATOMS: atom_id res chain seq x y z
N MET A 1 -29.58 12.71 -20.22
CA MET A 1 -28.91 13.86 -20.87
C MET A 1 -27.70 14.20 -20.01
N ALA A 2 -26.55 14.47 -20.64
CA ALA A 2 -25.38 14.99 -19.93
C ALA A 2 -25.74 16.36 -19.32
N PRO A 3 -25.22 16.73 -18.13
CA PRO A 3 -25.47 18.03 -17.57
C PRO A 3 -24.85 19.11 -18.45
N GLU A 4 -25.55 20.22 -18.63
CA GLU A 4 -24.95 21.43 -19.19
C GLU A 4 -23.90 21.92 -18.17
N LEU A 5 -22.64 21.88 -18.55
CA LEU A 5 -21.51 22.40 -17.78
C LEU A 5 -21.22 23.83 -18.22
N THR A 6 -20.76 24.67 -17.30
CA THR A 6 -20.22 25.96 -17.67
C THR A 6 -18.89 25.80 -18.40
N PRO A 7 -18.41 26.80 -19.16
CA PRO A 7 -17.11 26.74 -19.82
C PRO A 7 -15.95 26.45 -18.85
N GLU A 8 -16.01 26.97 -17.62
CA GLU A 8 -15.02 26.72 -16.57
C GLU A 8 -15.09 25.26 -16.07
N GLU A 9 -16.31 24.71 -15.93
CA GLU A 9 -16.51 23.31 -15.54
C GLU A 9 -16.04 22.34 -16.63
N GLU A 10 -16.23 22.69 -17.90
CA GLU A 10 -15.70 21.92 -19.04
C GLU A 10 -14.18 21.96 -19.07
N GLN A 11 -13.57 23.13 -18.84
CA GLN A 11 -12.12 23.27 -18.81
C GLN A 11 -11.52 22.46 -17.66
N ALA A 12 -12.11 22.50 -16.48
CA ALA A 12 -11.70 21.68 -15.33
C ALA A 12 -11.81 20.18 -15.64
N THR A 13 -12.85 19.78 -16.41
CA THR A 13 -13.04 18.38 -16.81
C THR A 13 -11.96 17.92 -17.79
N LYS A 14 -11.60 18.76 -18.76
CA LYS A 14 -10.49 18.48 -19.68
C LYS A 14 -9.17 18.33 -18.91
N GLN A 15 -8.87 19.26 -18.01
CA GLN A 15 -7.67 19.23 -17.20
C GLN A 15 -7.59 17.97 -16.31
N PHE A 16 -8.69 17.60 -15.67
CA PHE A 16 -8.78 16.37 -14.87
C PHE A 16 -8.51 15.14 -15.73
N LEU A 17 -9.12 15.04 -16.92
CA LEU A 17 -8.92 13.93 -17.84
C LEU A 17 -7.50 13.87 -18.37
N GLU A 18 -6.88 15.01 -18.69
CA GLU A 18 -5.48 15.06 -19.12
C GLU A 18 -4.55 14.47 -18.05
N GLU A 19 -4.72 14.87 -16.78
CA GLU A 19 -3.89 14.37 -15.68
C GLU A 19 -4.13 12.87 -15.44
N ILE A 20 -5.38 12.43 -15.40
CA ILE A 20 -5.68 11.00 -15.19
C ILE A 20 -5.26 10.17 -16.41
N ASN A 21 -5.44 10.67 -17.63
CA ASN A 21 -5.13 9.92 -18.84
C ASN A 21 -3.61 9.85 -19.14
N LYS A 22 -2.80 10.79 -18.70
CA LYS A 22 -1.33 10.61 -18.68
C LYS A 22 -0.95 9.32 -17.97
N TRP A 23 -1.62 9.08 -16.85
CA TRP A 23 -1.44 7.88 -16.06
C TRP A 23 -2.04 6.63 -16.76
N THR A 24 -3.22 6.71 -17.40
CA THR A 24 -3.82 5.56 -18.10
C THR A 24 -2.98 5.10 -19.27
N VAL A 25 -2.41 6.03 -20.04
CA VAL A 25 -1.49 5.73 -21.17
C VAL A 25 -0.23 5.02 -20.67
N GLN A 26 0.34 5.46 -19.56
CA GLN A 26 1.52 4.83 -18.95
C GLN A 26 1.29 3.35 -18.62
N TYR A 27 0.05 2.97 -18.28
CA TYR A 27 -0.31 1.61 -17.87
C TYR A 27 -1.11 0.83 -18.92
N ASN A 28 -1.21 1.33 -20.14
CA ASN A 28 -1.96 0.71 -21.24
C ASN A 28 -3.40 0.36 -20.85
N VAL A 29 -4.09 1.29 -20.19
CA VAL A 29 -5.47 1.15 -19.72
C VAL A 29 -6.38 2.08 -20.51
N SER A 30 -7.65 1.72 -20.66
CA SER A 30 -8.63 2.55 -21.36
C SER A 30 -8.75 3.93 -20.73
N PRO A 31 -8.83 5.02 -21.51
CA PRO A 31 -8.98 6.35 -20.97
C PRO A 31 -10.29 6.51 -20.19
N LEU A 32 -10.25 7.35 -19.16
CA LEU A 32 -11.40 7.63 -18.33
C LEU A 32 -12.49 8.37 -19.14
N SER A 33 -13.75 7.96 -18.99
CA SER A 33 -14.85 8.61 -19.70
C SER A 33 -15.17 9.99 -19.11
N TRP A 34 -15.68 10.89 -19.96
CA TRP A 34 -16.11 12.23 -19.57
C TRP A 34 -17.12 12.21 -18.40
N ASN A 35 -18.14 11.35 -18.49
CA ASN A 35 -19.19 11.25 -17.48
C ASN A 35 -18.64 10.85 -16.11
N VAL A 36 -17.66 9.97 -16.07
CA VAL A 36 -17.00 9.55 -14.84
C VAL A 36 -16.18 10.70 -14.26
N ALA A 37 -15.41 11.42 -15.09
CA ALA A 37 -14.64 12.59 -14.64
C ALA A 37 -15.54 13.64 -13.98
N VAL A 38 -16.68 13.96 -14.61
CA VAL A 38 -17.66 14.92 -14.11
C VAL A 38 -18.18 14.50 -12.73
N LYS A 39 -18.42 13.22 -12.45
CA LYS A 39 -18.87 12.74 -11.13
C LYS A 39 -17.88 13.13 -10.01
N PHE A 40 -16.59 12.94 -10.23
CA PHE A 40 -15.56 13.28 -9.24
C PHE A 40 -15.43 14.80 -9.06
N LEU A 41 -15.48 15.53 -10.16
CA LEU A 41 -15.37 16.99 -10.16
C LEU A 41 -16.57 17.65 -9.48
N MET A 42 -17.79 17.22 -9.77
CA MET A 42 -18.99 17.70 -9.07
C MET A 42 -18.92 17.49 -7.57
N ALA A 43 -18.40 16.34 -7.12
CA ALA A 43 -18.23 16.06 -5.70
C ALA A 43 -17.24 17.03 -5.01
N ARG A 44 -16.36 17.68 -5.77
CA ARG A 44 -15.35 18.65 -5.30
C ARG A 44 -15.53 20.06 -5.83
N LYS A 45 -16.73 20.39 -6.35
CA LYS A 45 -17.06 21.71 -6.92
C LYS A 45 -16.07 22.12 -8.03
N PHE A 46 -15.67 21.20 -8.86
CA PHE A 46 -14.72 21.35 -9.97
C PHE A 46 -13.31 21.78 -9.57
N ASP A 47 -12.93 21.58 -8.30
CA ASP A 47 -11.53 21.66 -7.87
C ASP A 47 -10.80 20.41 -8.36
N VAL A 48 -9.96 20.59 -9.38
CA VAL A 48 -9.30 19.49 -10.11
C VAL A 48 -8.38 18.67 -9.21
N LEU A 49 -7.55 19.33 -8.38
CA LEU A 49 -6.61 18.63 -7.51
C LEU A 49 -7.33 17.77 -6.47
N ARG A 50 -8.35 18.34 -5.82
CA ARG A 50 -9.16 17.61 -4.84
C ARG A 50 -10.02 16.51 -5.47
N ALA A 51 -10.38 16.64 -6.75
CA ALA A 51 -11.07 15.60 -7.50
C ALA A 51 -10.15 14.43 -7.84
N ILE A 52 -8.89 14.71 -8.19
CA ILE A 52 -7.85 13.69 -8.41
C ILE A 52 -7.58 12.92 -7.12
N GLU A 53 -7.38 13.60 -5.98
CA GLU A 53 -7.24 12.94 -4.67
C GLU A 53 -8.44 12.04 -4.34
N LEU A 54 -9.65 12.54 -4.59
CA LEU A 54 -10.88 11.76 -4.37
C LEU A 54 -10.92 10.52 -5.26
N PHE A 55 -10.56 10.65 -6.53
CA PHE A 55 -10.53 9.55 -7.50
C PHE A 55 -9.59 8.44 -7.03
N HIS A 56 -8.38 8.79 -6.61
CA HIS A 56 -7.41 7.85 -6.08
C HIS A 56 -7.90 7.18 -4.79
N SER A 57 -8.41 7.97 -3.83
CA SER A 57 -8.96 7.44 -2.57
C SER A 57 -10.13 6.49 -2.78
N TYR A 58 -11.04 6.80 -3.73
CA TYR A 58 -12.18 5.96 -4.07
C TYR A 58 -11.74 4.61 -4.65
N ARG A 59 -10.82 4.64 -5.63
CA ARG A 59 -10.26 3.42 -6.23
C ARG A 59 -9.58 2.54 -5.18
N GLU A 60 -8.73 3.16 -4.35
CA GLU A 60 -8.01 2.44 -3.31
C GLU A 60 -8.96 1.80 -2.30
N THR A 61 -9.99 2.54 -1.85
CA THR A 61 -10.97 2.00 -0.92
C THR A 61 -11.69 0.80 -1.52
N ARG A 62 -12.12 0.87 -2.79
CA ARG A 62 -12.78 -0.25 -3.47
C ARG A 62 -11.87 -1.47 -3.58
N ARG A 63 -10.61 -1.26 -3.93
CA ARG A 63 -9.61 -2.34 -4.01
C ARG A 63 -9.38 -2.99 -2.64
N LYS A 64 -9.12 -2.17 -1.61
CA LYS A 64 -8.85 -2.61 -0.25
C LYS A 64 -10.00 -3.43 0.36
N GLU A 65 -11.23 -3.02 0.11
CA GLU A 65 -12.42 -3.69 0.62
C GLU A 65 -12.95 -4.79 -0.33
N GLY A 66 -12.23 -5.12 -1.41
CA GLY A 66 -12.62 -6.15 -2.36
C GLY A 66 -13.90 -5.83 -3.14
N ILE A 67 -14.17 -4.53 -3.38
CA ILE A 67 -15.36 -4.04 -4.07
C ILE A 67 -15.02 -3.89 -5.56
N VAL A 68 -14.71 -5.00 -6.21
CA VAL A 68 -14.25 -5.05 -7.60
C VAL A 68 -15.09 -6.09 -8.35
N LYS A 69 -15.56 -5.73 -9.55
CA LYS A 69 -16.39 -6.61 -10.41
C LYS A 69 -17.58 -7.20 -9.65
N LEU A 70 -18.35 -6.31 -9.03
CA LEU A 70 -19.53 -6.73 -8.26
C LEU A 70 -20.50 -7.47 -9.16
N LYS A 71 -20.99 -8.60 -8.68
CA LYS A 71 -21.99 -9.42 -9.37
C LYS A 71 -23.30 -9.40 -8.58
N PRO A 72 -24.12 -8.35 -8.73
CA PRO A 72 -25.31 -8.14 -7.90
C PRO A 72 -26.39 -9.20 -8.10
N HIS A 73 -26.29 -10.05 -9.13
CA HIS A 73 -27.19 -11.16 -9.39
C HIS A 73 -26.77 -12.46 -8.71
N GLU A 74 -25.49 -12.57 -8.27
CA GLU A 74 -24.95 -13.77 -7.65
C GLU A 74 -25.01 -13.68 -6.12
N GLU A 75 -25.17 -14.83 -5.47
CA GLU A 75 -25.07 -14.93 -4.02
C GLU A 75 -23.59 -14.87 -3.58
N PRO A 76 -23.28 -14.31 -2.40
CA PRO A 76 -24.20 -13.80 -1.38
C PRO A 76 -24.61 -12.31 -1.56
N LEU A 77 -24.07 -11.61 -2.55
CA LEU A 77 -24.30 -10.17 -2.73
C LEU A 77 -25.77 -9.85 -3.05
N ARG A 78 -26.42 -10.69 -3.87
CA ARG A 78 -27.83 -10.51 -4.22
C ARG A 78 -28.73 -10.50 -2.98
N SER A 79 -28.61 -11.48 -2.12
CA SER A 79 -29.37 -11.56 -0.87
C SER A 79 -29.09 -10.38 0.07
N GLU A 80 -27.85 -9.90 0.11
CA GLU A 80 -27.49 -8.75 0.93
C GLU A 80 -28.10 -7.46 0.39
N ILE A 81 -28.09 -7.21 -0.91
CA ILE A 81 -28.78 -6.06 -1.56
C ILE A 81 -30.27 -6.09 -1.25
N LEU A 82 -30.89 -7.27 -1.37
CA LEU A 82 -32.33 -7.45 -1.17
C LEU A 82 -32.75 -7.49 0.31
N SER A 83 -31.79 -7.53 1.24
CA SER A 83 -32.07 -7.58 2.68
C SER A 83 -32.81 -6.35 3.23
N GLY A 84 -32.80 -5.23 2.49
CA GLY A 84 -33.38 -3.97 2.92
C GLY A 84 -32.63 -3.23 4.03
N LYS A 85 -31.46 -3.75 4.49
CA LYS A 85 -30.63 -3.07 5.49
C LYS A 85 -30.20 -1.70 5.04
N PHE A 86 -29.76 -1.61 3.80
CA PHE A 86 -29.37 -0.36 3.15
C PHE A 86 -30.20 -0.14 1.89
N THR A 87 -30.70 1.06 1.72
CA THR A 87 -31.48 1.42 0.54
C THR A 87 -31.34 2.90 0.20
N ILE A 88 -31.63 3.24 -1.05
CA ILE A 88 -31.73 4.62 -1.53
C ILE A 88 -33.20 4.91 -1.75
N LEU A 89 -33.69 5.98 -1.17
CA LEU A 89 -35.08 6.39 -1.35
C LEU A 89 -35.27 6.97 -2.77
N ASN A 90 -36.43 6.73 -3.37
CA ASN A 90 -36.79 7.31 -4.66
C ASN A 90 -37.26 8.77 -4.56
N VAL A 91 -37.28 9.30 -3.35
CA VAL A 91 -37.58 10.70 -3.04
C VAL A 91 -36.31 11.45 -2.67
N ARG A 92 -36.34 12.75 -2.86
CA ARG A 92 -35.20 13.63 -2.57
C ARG A 92 -35.58 14.65 -1.49
N ASP A 93 -34.56 15.18 -0.83
CA ASP A 93 -34.75 16.29 0.09
C ASP A 93 -35.15 17.56 -0.70
N PRO A 94 -35.70 18.61 -0.05
CA PRO A 94 -36.10 19.85 -0.74
C PRO A 94 -34.99 20.54 -1.52
N THR A 95 -33.74 20.18 -1.30
CA THR A 95 -32.56 20.70 -2.01
C THR A 95 -32.12 19.81 -3.16
N GLY A 96 -32.87 18.74 -3.47
CA GLY A 96 -32.56 17.76 -4.51
C GLY A 96 -31.51 16.71 -4.10
N ALA A 97 -31.11 16.65 -2.84
CA ALA A 97 -30.17 15.62 -2.38
C ALA A 97 -30.85 14.24 -2.30
N SER A 98 -30.13 13.20 -2.68
CA SER A 98 -30.58 11.82 -2.50
C SER A 98 -30.53 11.40 -1.04
N ILE A 99 -31.43 10.51 -0.63
CA ILE A 99 -31.53 10.04 0.75
C ILE A 99 -31.16 8.56 0.80
N ALA A 100 -30.10 8.24 1.53
CA ALA A 100 -29.67 6.87 1.81
C ALA A 100 -30.10 6.49 3.23
N LEU A 101 -30.69 5.32 3.37
CA LEU A 101 -31.21 4.80 4.64
C LEU A 101 -30.51 3.50 5.00
N PHE A 102 -29.91 3.43 6.18
CA PHE A 102 -29.43 2.21 6.78
C PHE A 102 -30.31 1.85 7.99
N THR A 103 -30.93 0.68 7.97
CA THR A 103 -31.83 0.19 9.01
C THR A 103 -31.08 -0.78 9.93
N ALA A 104 -30.59 -0.30 11.07
CA ALA A 104 -29.68 -1.03 11.94
C ALA A 104 -30.28 -2.33 12.51
N ARG A 105 -31.58 -2.38 12.82
CA ARG A 105 -32.26 -3.58 13.34
C ARG A 105 -32.23 -4.78 12.39
N LEU A 106 -31.99 -4.55 11.09
CA LEU A 106 -31.90 -5.61 10.09
C LEU A 106 -30.47 -6.14 9.93
N HIS A 107 -29.48 -5.48 10.54
CA HIS A 107 -28.09 -5.92 10.51
C HIS A 107 -27.80 -6.90 11.63
N HIS A 108 -27.30 -8.08 11.28
CA HIS A 108 -26.90 -9.12 12.21
C HIS A 108 -25.46 -9.57 11.92
N PRO A 109 -24.44 -9.02 12.60
CA PRO A 109 -23.03 -9.29 12.35
C PRO A 109 -22.65 -10.79 12.30
N HIS A 110 -23.32 -11.60 13.12
CA HIS A 110 -23.08 -13.05 13.15
C HIS A 110 -23.71 -13.84 11.96
N LYS A 111 -24.61 -13.21 11.18
CA LYS A 111 -25.25 -13.82 10.00
C LYS A 111 -24.76 -13.21 8.68
N SER A 112 -24.20 -12.01 8.73
CA SER A 112 -23.78 -11.25 7.56
C SER A 112 -22.27 -11.15 7.49
N VAL A 113 -21.70 -11.48 6.35
CA VAL A 113 -20.25 -11.32 6.14
C VAL A 113 -19.97 -9.83 5.88
N GLN A 114 -19.19 -9.18 6.73
CA GLN A 114 -18.96 -7.73 6.73
C GLN A 114 -18.57 -7.16 5.36
N HIS A 115 -17.71 -7.85 4.60
CA HIS A 115 -17.31 -7.35 3.28
C HIS A 115 -18.46 -7.38 2.27
N VAL A 116 -19.41 -8.35 2.38
CA VAL A 116 -20.60 -8.41 1.51
C VAL A 116 -21.57 -7.26 1.84
N VAL A 117 -21.71 -6.91 3.12
CA VAL A 117 -22.47 -5.73 3.54
C VAL A 117 -21.88 -4.45 2.93
N LEU A 118 -20.57 -4.32 2.95
CA LEU A 118 -19.88 -3.18 2.31
C LEU A 118 -20.05 -3.17 0.79
N GLN A 119 -19.94 -4.31 0.14
CA GLN A 119 -20.16 -4.44 -1.30
C GLN A 119 -21.58 -4.01 -1.69
N ALA A 120 -22.61 -4.44 -0.94
CA ALA A 120 -24.00 -4.05 -1.17
C ALA A 120 -24.20 -2.53 -0.96
N LEU A 121 -23.59 -1.97 0.11
CA LEU A 121 -23.66 -0.55 0.41
C LEU A 121 -23.01 0.29 -0.71
N PHE A 122 -21.81 -0.08 -1.15
CA PHE A 122 -21.13 0.59 -2.25
C PHE A 122 -21.94 0.51 -3.54
N TYR A 123 -22.44 -0.69 -3.87
CA TYR A 123 -23.26 -0.89 -5.06
C TYR A 123 -24.45 0.06 -5.10
N LEU A 124 -25.22 0.14 -4.00
CA LEU A 124 -26.40 1.01 -3.92
C LEU A 124 -26.03 2.51 -3.91
N LEU A 125 -24.93 2.89 -3.26
CA LEU A 125 -24.43 4.26 -3.31
C LEU A 125 -23.97 4.65 -4.73
N ASP A 126 -23.30 3.75 -5.44
CA ASP A 126 -22.89 3.97 -6.83
C ASP A 126 -24.12 4.23 -7.71
N ARG A 127 -25.20 3.45 -7.53
CA ARG A 127 -26.49 3.72 -8.22
C ARG A 127 -27.06 5.10 -7.88
N ALA A 128 -26.96 5.54 -6.63
CA ALA A 128 -27.44 6.85 -6.24
C ALA A 128 -26.69 7.99 -6.95
N VAL A 129 -25.36 7.85 -7.13
CA VAL A 129 -24.52 8.87 -7.80
C VAL A 129 -24.48 8.74 -9.32
N ASP A 130 -25.18 7.79 -9.93
CA ASP A 130 -25.42 7.79 -11.37
C ASP A 130 -26.29 8.98 -11.79
N SER A 131 -27.12 9.50 -10.88
CA SER A 131 -27.88 10.72 -11.10
C SER A 131 -26.99 11.96 -10.94
N PHE A 132 -26.90 12.79 -11.99
CA PHE A 132 -26.24 14.10 -11.94
C PHE A 132 -26.82 15.02 -10.87
N GLU A 133 -28.11 14.91 -10.60
CA GLU A 133 -28.76 15.66 -9.54
C GLU A 133 -28.21 15.30 -8.16
N THR A 134 -27.96 13.99 -7.90
CA THR A 134 -27.31 13.54 -6.68
C THR A 134 -25.86 14.02 -6.60
N GLN A 135 -25.13 14.00 -7.71
CA GLN A 135 -23.75 14.51 -7.75
C GLN A 135 -23.69 16.00 -7.42
N ARG A 136 -24.59 16.79 -7.97
CA ARG A 136 -24.69 18.24 -7.76
C ARG A 136 -25.20 18.60 -6.38
N ASN A 137 -26.24 17.94 -5.90
CA ASN A 137 -26.95 18.28 -4.66
C ASN A 137 -26.48 17.48 -3.44
N GLY A 138 -25.82 16.33 -3.65
CA GLY A 138 -25.24 15.53 -2.58
C GLY A 138 -26.16 14.47 -1.99
N LEU A 139 -25.77 13.97 -0.81
CA LEU A 139 -26.38 12.84 -0.13
C LEU A 139 -26.72 13.20 1.32
N VAL A 140 -27.92 12.84 1.77
CA VAL A 140 -28.32 12.75 3.16
C VAL A 140 -28.29 11.29 3.58
N PHE A 141 -27.59 10.96 4.66
CA PHE A 141 -27.50 9.61 5.18
C PHE A 141 -28.30 9.48 6.47
N ILE A 142 -29.28 8.58 6.50
CA ILE A 142 -30.07 8.27 7.68
C ILE A 142 -29.61 6.92 8.23
N TYR A 143 -29.16 6.91 9.48
CA TYR A 143 -28.85 5.71 10.24
C TYR A 143 -29.98 5.46 11.25
N ASP A 144 -30.97 4.63 10.84
CA ASP A 144 -32.13 4.29 11.65
C ASP A 144 -31.76 3.21 12.66
N MET A 145 -31.68 3.60 13.92
CA MET A 145 -31.40 2.72 15.07
C MET A 145 -32.66 2.32 15.84
N CYS A 146 -33.85 2.71 15.38
CA CYS A 146 -35.10 2.37 16.05
C CYS A 146 -35.29 0.85 16.15
N GLY A 147 -35.53 0.36 17.37
CA GLY A 147 -35.68 -1.07 17.65
C GLY A 147 -34.40 -1.90 17.51
N SER A 148 -33.22 -1.27 17.37
CA SER A 148 -31.94 -1.97 17.36
C SER A 148 -31.43 -2.22 18.79
N ASN A 149 -30.65 -3.28 18.95
CA ASN A 149 -29.91 -3.61 20.17
C ASN A 149 -28.40 -3.69 19.90
N TYR A 150 -27.61 -3.94 20.94
CA TYR A 150 -26.14 -3.98 20.81
C TYR A 150 -25.66 -5.05 19.81
N ALA A 151 -26.38 -6.18 19.66
CA ALA A 151 -26.03 -7.24 18.72
C ALA A 151 -26.22 -6.84 17.24
N ASN A 152 -26.91 -5.73 16.97
CA ASN A 152 -27.06 -5.17 15.62
C ASN A 152 -25.92 -4.19 15.25
N PHE A 153 -25.01 -3.92 16.17
CA PHE A 153 -23.96 -2.91 15.98
C PHE A 153 -22.61 -3.56 15.77
N GLU A 154 -21.89 -3.08 14.75
CA GLU A 154 -20.54 -3.49 14.43
C GLU A 154 -19.65 -2.26 14.27
N LEU A 155 -18.74 -2.05 15.23
CA LEU A 155 -17.90 -0.85 15.29
C LEU A 155 -17.02 -0.69 14.06
N ASP A 156 -16.44 -1.78 13.55
CA ASP A 156 -15.53 -1.75 12.40
C ASP A 156 -16.28 -1.45 11.10
N LEU A 157 -17.49 -1.99 10.92
CA LEU A 157 -18.36 -1.60 9.80
C LEU A 157 -18.69 -0.10 9.88
N GLY A 158 -19.05 0.40 11.06
CA GLY A 158 -19.30 1.83 11.29
C GLY A 158 -18.11 2.71 10.92
N LYS A 159 -16.89 2.33 11.32
CA LYS A 159 -15.65 3.04 10.93
C LYS A 159 -15.43 3.03 9.42
N LYS A 160 -15.66 1.90 8.74
CA LYS A 160 -15.50 1.76 7.29
C LYS A 160 -16.50 2.64 6.54
N VAL A 161 -17.77 2.61 6.92
CA VAL A 161 -18.82 3.46 6.33
C VAL A 161 -18.49 4.95 6.53
N LEU A 162 -18.02 5.34 7.71
CA LEU A 162 -17.63 6.72 7.97
C LEU A 162 -16.40 7.14 7.17
N ASN A 163 -15.40 6.30 7.01
CA ASN A 163 -14.23 6.59 6.18
C ASN A 163 -14.63 6.81 4.72
N LEU A 164 -15.57 6.01 4.22
CA LEU A 164 -16.17 6.18 2.91
C LEU A 164 -16.82 7.56 2.77
N LEU A 165 -17.66 7.95 3.74
CA LEU A 165 -18.36 9.22 3.73
C LEU A 165 -17.45 10.45 3.97
N LYS A 166 -16.27 10.27 4.57
CA LYS A 166 -15.29 11.35 4.81
C LYS A 166 -14.59 11.89 3.57
N GLY A 167 -14.52 11.12 2.50
CA GLY A 167 -13.81 11.58 1.31
C GLY A 167 -13.31 10.49 0.36
N ALA A 168 -13.69 9.24 0.59
CA ALA A 168 -13.38 8.14 -0.30
C ALA A 168 -14.54 7.76 -1.23
N PHE A 169 -15.57 8.60 -1.34
CA PHE A 169 -16.73 8.39 -2.20
C PHE A 169 -17.09 9.65 -3.00
N PRO A 170 -17.44 9.54 -4.31
CA PRO A 170 -17.71 10.68 -5.19
C PRO A 170 -19.11 11.29 -4.98
N ALA A 171 -19.47 11.59 -3.73
CA ALA A 171 -20.67 12.31 -3.37
C ALA A 171 -20.39 13.34 -2.26
N ARG A 172 -21.16 14.42 -2.26
CA ARG A 172 -21.13 15.40 -1.16
C ARG A 172 -22.04 14.91 -0.05
N LEU A 173 -21.48 14.58 1.10
CA LEU A 173 -22.28 14.30 2.28
C LEU A 173 -22.81 15.61 2.87
N LYS A 174 -24.12 15.81 2.86
CA LYS A 174 -24.78 17.00 3.44
C LYS A 174 -25.02 16.83 4.92
N LYS A 175 -25.70 15.74 5.29
CA LYS A 175 -26.10 15.44 6.67
C LYS A 175 -26.01 13.94 6.93
N VAL A 176 -25.75 13.59 8.17
CA VAL A 176 -25.90 12.24 8.71
C VAL A 176 -26.87 12.34 9.91
N LEU A 177 -28.03 11.73 9.79
CA LEU A 177 -29.05 11.71 10.82
C LEU A 177 -29.04 10.33 11.49
N ILE A 178 -28.63 10.27 12.74
CA ILE A 178 -28.67 9.06 13.57
C ILE A 178 -29.97 9.11 14.37
N VAL A 179 -30.94 8.27 14.01
CA VAL A 179 -32.30 8.35 14.51
C VAL A 179 -32.58 7.24 15.52
N GLY A 180 -33.19 7.58 16.65
CA GLY A 180 -33.63 6.61 17.66
C GLY A 180 -32.47 5.87 18.34
N ALA A 181 -31.32 6.51 18.48
CA ALA A 181 -30.13 5.91 19.05
C ALA A 181 -30.36 5.45 20.51
N PRO A 182 -30.16 4.16 20.83
CA PRO A 182 -30.27 3.65 22.21
C PRO A 182 -29.18 4.24 23.12
N ILE A 183 -29.42 4.18 24.45
CA ILE A 183 -28.49 4.73 25.46
C ILE A 183 -27.08 4.13 25.34
N TRP A 184 -26.99 2.83 25.04
CA TRP A 184 -25.71 2.14 24.87
C TRP A 184 -24.86 2.68 23.73
N PHE A 185 -25.47 3.33 22.72
CA PHE A 185 -24.75 3.86 21.57
C PHE A 185 -23.85 5.05 21.90
N ARG A 186 -24.03 5.69 23.05
CA ARG A 186 -23.19 6.83 23.49
C ARG A 186 -21.72 6.49 23.53
N VAL A 187 -21.35 5.29 24.00
CA VAL A 187 -19.95 4.85 24.11
C VAL A 187 -19.34 4.59 22.71
N PRO A 188 -19.91 3.75 21.83
CA PRO A 188 -19.42 3.62 20.46
C PRO A 188 -19.34 4.96 19.72
N TYR A 189 -20.33 5.82 19.89
CA TYR A 189 -20.33 7.13 19.23
C TYR A 189 -19.21 8.04 19.71
N SER A 190 -18.88 8.05 21.00
CA SER A 190 -17.75 8.83 21.52
C SER A 190 -16.44 8.39 20.88
N ILE A 191 -16.20 7.08 20.74
CA ILE A 191 -15.01 6.52 20.07
C ILE A 191 -14.99 6.94 18.58
N ILE A 192 -16.11 6.81 17.89
CA ILE A 192 -16.25 7.18 16.49
C ILE A 192 -16.03 8.68 16.30
N SER A 193 -16.59 9.52 17.18
CA SER A 193 -16.50 10.98 17.09
C SER A 193 -15.06 11.51 17.20
N LEU A 194 -14.21 10.83 17.97
CA LEU A 194 -12.77 11.15 18.08
C LEU A 194 -12.03 10.96 16.76
N LEU A 195 -12.49 10.05 15.90
CA LEU A 195 -11.90 9.77 14.60
C LEU A 195 -12.40 10.72 13.50
N LEU A 196 -13.34 11.63 13.80
CA LEU A 196 -13.96 12.52 12.85
C LEU A 196 -13.29 13.90 12.85
N LYS A 197 -13.05 14.44 11.64
CA LYS A 197 -12.72 15.87 11.47
C LYS A 197 -13.93 16.72 11.85
N ASP A 198 -13.71 17.90 12.41
CA ASP A 198 -14.78 18.79 12.90
C ASP A 198 -15.87 19.05 11.85
N LYS A 199 -15.50 19.35 10.61
CA LYS A 199 -16.44 19.55 9.48
C LYS A 199 -17.37 18.35 9.21
N VAL A 200 -16.96 17.11 9.54
CA VAL A 200 -17.80 15.93 9.39
C VAL A 200 -18.66 15.76 10.64
N ARG A 201 -18.11 16.03 11.81
CA ARG A 201 -18.82 15.97 13.10
C ARG A 201 -20.01 16.93 13.13
N GLU A 202 -19.86 18.14 12.61
CA GLU A 202 -20.93 19.15 12.48
C GLU A 202 -22.09 18.68 11.60
N ARG A 203 -21.89 17.75 10.70
CA ARG A 203 -22.92 17.19 9.82
C ARG A 203 -23.69 16.02 10.43
N ILE A 204 -23.21 15.48 11.56
CA ILE A 204 -23.83 14.35 12.25
C ILE A 204 -24.76 14.88 13.32
N GLN A 205 -26.01 14.45 13.28
CA GLN A 205 -27.03 14.82 14.26
C GLN A 205 -27.66 13.54 14.82
N ILE A 206 -27.74 13.47 16.14
CA ILE A 206 -28.41 12.36 16.85
C ILE A 206 -29.80 12.89 17.24
N LEU A 207 -30.83 12.24 16.75
CA LEU A 207 -32.20 12.69 16.81
C LEU A 207 -33.12 11.63 17.45
N LYS A 208 -34.13 12.07 18.18
CA LYS A 208 -35.28 11.24 18.48
C LYS A 208 -36.15 11.10 17.23
N THR A 209 -36.92 10.03 17.13
CA THR A 209 -37.84 9.82 15.99
C THR A 209 -38.81 11.01 15.78
N SER A 210 -39.27 11.62 16.86
CA SER A 210 -40.16 12.80 16.82
C SER A 210 -39.48 14.07 16.29
N GLU A 211 -38.17 14.13 16.26
CA GLU A 211 -37.37 15.30 15.84
C GLU A 211 -36.99 15.25 14.35
N VAL A 212 -37.07 14.08 13.71
CA VAL A 212 -36.63 13.87 12.34
C VAL A 212 -37.35 14.77 11.34
N THR A 213 -38.64 14.98 11.56
CA THR A 213 -39.48 15.84 10.70
C THR A 213 -39.11 17.32 10.74
N GLN A 214 -38.32 17.76 11.71
CA GLN A 214 -37.74 19.12 11.77
C GLN A 214 -36.55 19.27 10.83
N HIS A 215 -35.90 18.15 10.44
CA HIS A 215 -34.71 18.11 9.60
C HIS A 215 -34.96 17.69 8.16
N LEU A 216 -36.03 16.90 7.94
CA LEU A 216 -36.49 16.44 6.63
C LEU A 216 -38.04 16.47 6.60
N PRO A 217 -38.66 16.96 5.51
CA PRO A 217 -40.11 16.94 5.32
C PRO A 217 -40.66 15.50 5.36
N ARG A 218 -41.90 15.37 5.78
CA ARG A 218 -42.58 14.06 5.89
C ARG A 218 -42.71 13.34 4.54
N GLU A 219 -42.78 14.08 3.48
CA GLU A 219 -42.83 13.58 2.09
C GLU A 219 -41.55 12.86 1.67
N CYS A 220 -40.43 13.13 2.41
CA CYS A 220 -39.12 12.56 2.14
C CYS A 220 -38.74 11.43 3.12
N LEU A 221 -39.58 11.13 4.10
CA LEU A 221 -39.31 10.18 5.16
C LEU A 221 -40.20 8.95 5.07
N PRO A 222 -39.65 7.76 5.43
CA PRO A 222 -40.44 6.55 5.60
C PRO A 222 -41.48 6.67 6.73
N GLU A 223 -42.57 5.89 6.63
CA GLU A 223 -43.65 5.88 7.64
C GLU A 223 -43.13 5.58 9.06
N ASN A 224 -42.17 4.64 9.20
CA ASN A 224 -41.56 4.29 10.48
C ASN A 224 -40.72 5.42 11.10
N LEU A 225 -40.36 6.43 10.34
CA LEU A 225 -39.65 7.63 10.79
C LEU A 225 -40.56 8.88 10.83
N GLY A 226 -41.88 8.68 10.81
CA GLY A 226 -42.90 9.75 10.88
C GLY A 226 -43.22 10.44 9.58
N GLY A 227 -42.86 9.85 8.44
CA GLY A 227 -43.14 10.36 7.11
C GLY A 227 -44.27 9.64 6.38
N TYR A 228 -44.37 9.85 5.07
CA TYR A 228 -45.43 9.31 4.19
C TYR A 228 -44.89 8.31 3.16
N VAL A 229 -43.58 8.10 3.08
CA VAL A 229 -43.00 7.18 2.09
C VAL A 229 -43.19 5.73 2.54
N LYS A 230 -43.97 4.99 1.75
CA LYS A 230 -44.16 3.56 1.96
C LYS A 230 -43.03 2.79 1.31
N ILE A 231 -42.26 2.05 2.12
CA ILE A 231 -41.16 1.23 1.66
C ILE A 231 -41.47 -0.23 2.00
N ASP A 232 -41.68 -1.02 0.97
CA ASP A 232 -41.60 -2.48 1.13
C ASP A 232 -40.13 -2.90 0.99
N LEU A 233 -39.46 -3.08 2.14
CA LEU A 233 -38.04 -3.40 2.18
C LEU A 233 -37.68 -4.71 1.44
N ALA A 234 -38.64 -5.62 1.30
CA ALA A 234 -38.42 -6.88 0.61
C ALA A 234 -38.30 -6.73 -0.91
N THR A 235 -39.02 -5.77 -1.50
CA THR A 235 -39.05 -5.58 -2.95
C THR A 235 -38.39 -4.28 -3.41
N TRP A 236 -38.19 -3.33 -2.52
CA TRP A 236 -37.71 -1.98 -2.86
C TRP A 236 -36.37 -1.98 -3.62
N ASN A 237 -35.42 -2.79 -3.17
CA ASN A 237 -34.10 -2.82 -3.79
C ASN A 237 -34.05 -3.60 -5.11
N PHE A 238 -35.11 -4.29 -5.52
CA PHE A 238 -35.17 -4.94 -6.85
C PHE A 238 -34.96 -3.96 -8.00
N GLN A 239 -35.43 -2.72 -7.86
CA GLN A 239 -35.27 -1.69 -8.87
C GLN A 239 -33.81 -1.31 -9.17
N PHE A 240 -32.90 -1.60 -8.24
CA PHE A 240 -31.47 -1.33 -8.38
C PHE A 240 -30.69 -2.51 -8.98
N LEU A 241 -31.31 -3.70 -9.09
CA LEU A 241 -30.68 -4.81 -9.79
C LEU A 241 -30.72 -4.54 -11.29
N PRO A 242 -29.61 -4.77 -12.04
CA PRO A 242 -29.61 -4.59 -13.48
C PRO A 242 -30.67 -5.50 -14.11
N GLN A 243 -31.40 -4.98 -15.08
CA GLN A 243 -32.19 -5.83 -15.97
C GLN A 243 -31.22 -6.64 -16.84
N VAL A 244 -31.56 -7.88 -17.16
CA VAL A 244 -30.68 -8.93 -17.76
C VAL A 244 -30.00 -8.55 -19.09
N ASN A 245 -30.19 -7.37 -19.61
CA ASN A 245 -29.56 -6.85 -20.83
C ASN A 245 -28.32 -6.03 -20.49
N GLY A 246 -27.29 -6.70 -20.27
CA GLY A 246 -25.85 -6.53 -20.27
C GLY A 246 -25.20 -5.21 -20.68
N HIS A 247 -25.51 -4.06 -20.10
CA HIS A 247 -24.58 -2.94 -20.13
C HIS A 247 -23.64 -3.06 -18.91
N PRO A 248 -22.30 -3.08 -19.11
CA PRO A 248 -21.35 -3.05 -18.00
C PRO A 248 -21.61 -1.82 -17.14
N ASP A 249 -21.51 -1.98 -15.82
CA ASP A 249 -21.62 -0.89 -14.87
C ASP A 249 -20.61 0.21 -15.26
N PRO A 250 -21.03 1.49 -15.45
CA PRO A 250 -20.10 2.59 -15.74
C PRO A 250 -18.98 2.72 -14.70
N PHE A 251 -19.18 2.20 -13.49
CA PHE A 251 -18.15 2.11 -12.47
C PHE A 251 -17.23 0.91 -12.64
N ASP A 252 -17.62 -0.13 -13.35
CA ASP A 252 -16.72 -1.22 -13.75
C ASP A 252 -15.63 -0.72 -14.71
N GLU A 253 -15.88 0.32 -15.51
CA GLU A 253 -14.81 0.97 -16.27
C GLU A 253 -13.76 1.60 -15.35
N ILE A 254 -14.15 2.25 -14.25
CA ILE A 254 -13.20 2.78 -13.26
C ILE A 254 -12.42 1.66 -12.56
N ILE A 255 -13.01 0.48 -12.46
CA ILE A 255 -12.47 -0.70 -11.80
C ILE A 255 -11.68 -1.55 -12.78
N LEU A 256 -12.08 -1.60 -14.05
CA LEU A 256 -11.33 -2.22 -15.15
C LEU A 256 -10.03 -1.46 -15.47
N PHE A 257 -9.84 -0.28 -14.91
CA PHE A 257 -8.52 0.21 -14.59
C PHE A 257 -7.87 -0.69 -13.52
N SER A 258 -7.97 -2.00 -13.72
CA SER A 258 -7.03 -2.87 -13.05
C SER A 258 -5.68 -2.42 -13.55
N LEU A 259 -4.99 -1.69 -12.69
CA LEU A 259 -3.54 -1.72 -12.70
C LEU A 259 -3.13 -3.12 -13.13
N PRO A 260 -2.15 -3.28 -14.02
CA PRO A 260 -1.44 -4.54 -14.05
C PRO A 260 -1.22 -4.94 -12.58
N PRO A 261 -1.27 -6.20 -12.19
CA PRO A 261 -1.29 -6.63 -10.79
C PRO A 261 -0.12 -6.14 -9.94
N ALA A 262 0.58 -5.13 -10.36
CA ALA A 262 1.87 -4.66 -9.91
C ALA A 262 1.95 -3.26 -9.31
N LEU A 263 0.88 -2.47 -9.21
CA LEU A 263 0.97 -1.23 -8.43
C LEU A 263 0.02 -1.29 -7.25
N ASP A 264 0.44 -2.04 -6.27
CA ASP A 264 -0.02 -1.96 -4.90
C ASP A 264 0.51 -0.65 -4.31
N TRP A 265 -0.28 0.43 -4.38
CA TRP A 265 0.10 1.73 -3.82
C TRP A 265 0.33 1.65 -2.31
N ASP A 266 -0.24 0.64 -1.63
CA ASP A 266 0.05 0.37 -0.22
C ASP A 266 1.48 -0.18 -0.02
N SER A 267 2.09 -0.78 -1.06
CA SER A 267 3.46 -1.28 -1.03
C SER A 267 4.49 -0.23 -1.48
N VAL A 268 4.05 0.89 -2.07
CA VAL A 268 4.92 1.97 -2.53
C VAL A 268 5.04 3.02 -1.43
N HIS A 269 6.26 3.37 -1.06
CA HIS A 269 6.58 4.29 0.03
C HIS A 269 6.27 5.75 -0.31
N VAL A 270 5.00 6.06 -0.53
CA VAL A 270 4.54 7.46 -0.68
C VAL A 270 4.34 8.05 0.70
N PRO A 271 4.89 9.25 1.02
CA PRO A 271 4.73 9.88 2.32
C PRO A 271 3.26 10.16 2.63
N GLY A 272 2.84 9.85 3.86
CA GLY A 272 1.51 10.14 4.36
C GLY A 272 1.38 11.57 4.92
N PRO A 273 0.27 11.87 5.61
CA PRO A 273 -0.06 13.21 6.09
C PRO A 273 0.90 13.80 7.13
N HIS A 274 1.83 13.01 7.66
CA HIS A 274 2.87 13.45 8.61
C HIS A 274 4.26 13.47 7.95
N ALA A 275 4.32 13.72 6.64
CA ALA A 275 5.57 13.95 5.95
C ALA A 275 6.21 15.27 6.42
N MET A 276 7.52 15.28 6.54
CA MET A 276 8.32 16.40 7.01
C MET A 276 9.23 16.92 5.90
N THR A 277 9.44 18.20 5.84
CA THR A 277 10.57 18.81 5.13
C THR A 277 11.88 18.43 5.82
N ILE A 278 13.01 18.68 5.17
CA ILE A 278 14.32 18.40 5.81
C ILE A 278 14.53 19.23 7.08
N GLN A 279 14.06 20.49 7.09
CA GLN A 279 14.18 21.36 8.27
C GLN A 279 13.33 20.84 9.43
N GLU A 280 12.08 20.46 9.17
CA GLU A 280 11.21 19.86 10.18
C GLU A 280 11.77 18.54 10.72
N LEU A 281 12.44 17.74 9.88
CA LEU A 281 13.12 16.52 10.32
C LEU A 281 14.31 16.85 11.22
N VAL A 282 15.11 17.87 10.90
CA VAL A 282 16.24 18.32 11.73
C VAL A 282 15.73 18.78 13.10
N ASP A 283 14.68 19.62 13.13
CA ASP A 283 14.08 20.12 14.36
C ASP A 283 13.47 18.95 15.18
N TYR A 284 12.82 18.01 14.50
CA TYR A 284 12.25 16.82 15.12
C TYR A 284 13.34 15.92 15.76
N VAL A 285 14.42 15.64 15.04
CA VAL A 285 15.53 14.83 15.55
C VAL A 285 16.20 15.51 16.74
N ASN A 286 16.38 16.84 16.69
CA ASN A 286 16.94 17.62 17.79
C ASN A 286 16.04 17.63 19.02
N ALA A 287 14.72 17.78 18.84
CA ALA A 287 13.75 17.78 19.93
C ALA A 287 13.59 16.40 20.59
N ARG A 288 13.49 15.32 19.79
CA ARG A 288 13.32 13.94 20.26
C ARG A 288 14.60 13.36 20.83
N GLN A 289 15.75 13.80 20.36
CA GLN A 289 17.04 13.24 20.68
C GLN A 289 17.12 11.72 20.40
N LYS A 290 18.21 11.11 20.78
CA LYS A 290 18.43 9.66 20.54
C LYS A 290 17.39 8.78 21.23
N GLN A 291 17.00 9.15 22.45
CA GLN A 291 16.08 8.36 23.27
C GLN A 291 14.65 8.34 22.67
N GLY A 292 14.10 9.50 22.27
CA GLY A 292 12.76 9.57 21.69
C GLY A 292 12.62 8.84 20.37
N ILE A 293 13.64 8.92 19.50
CA ILE A 293 13.64 8.16 18.24
C ILE A 293 13.81 6.66 18.48
N TYR A 294 14.53 6.28 19.55
CA TYR A 294 14.64 4.87 19.96
C TYR A 294 13.28 4.32 20.44
N GLU A 295 12.51 5.09 21.19
CA GLU A 295 11.17 4.72 21.64
C GLU A 295 10.22 4.49 20.46
N GLU A 296 10.23 5.37 19.45
CA GLU A 296 9.45 5.18 18.21
C GLU A 296 9.86 3.90 17.45
N TYR A 297 11.14 3.60 17.42
CA TYR A 297 11.60 2.35 16.83
C TYR A 297 11.12 1.13 17.62
N GLU A 298 11.09 1.20 18.95
CA GLU A 298 10.54 0.13 19.80
C GLU A 298 9.04 -0.07 19.54
N ASP A 299 8.28 0.99 19.22
CA ASP A 299 6.88 0.88 18.80
C ASP A 299 6.74 0.13 17.48
N ILE A 300 7.55 0.48 16.46
CA ILE A 300 7.60 -0.28 15.20
C ILE A 300 8.00 -1.74 15.46
N ARG A 301 8.94 -1.98 16.38
CA ARG A 301 9.43 -3.32 16.70
C ARG A 301 8.40 -4.18 17.42
N ARG A 302 7.51 -3.58 18.20
CA ARG A 302 6.40 -4.27 18.89
C ARG A 302 5.30 -4.70 17.94
N GLU A 303 5.19 -4.07 16.75
CA GLU A 303 4.29 -4.53 15.72
C GLU A 303 4.78 -5.88 15.19
N ASN A 304 3.97 -6.93 15.35
CA ASN A 304 4.29 -8.23 14.81
C ASN A 304 4.16 -8.21 13.28
N PRO A 305 5.16 -8.68 12.54
CA PRO A 305 5.03 -8.83 11.10
C PRO A 305 3.88 -9.82 10.80
N VAL A 306 3.06 -9.47 9.82
CA VAL A 306 1.97 -10.34 9.38
C VAL A 306 2.54 -11.32 8.36
N GLY A 307 2.60 -12.61 8.71
CA GLY A 307 3.08 -13.62 7.79
C GLY A 307 3.58 -14.88 8.49
N THR A 308 4.08 -15.81 7.70
CA THR A 308 4.60 -17.09 8.15
C THR A 308 6.08 -17.27 7.78
N PHE A 309 6.76 -18.20 8.44
CA PHE A 309 8.18 -18.51 8.23
C PHE A 309 8.40 -20.01 8.00
N HIS A 310 7.38 -20.73 7.55
CA HIS A 310 7.41 -22.19 7.40
C HIS A 310 8.56 -22.67 6.52
N CYS A 311 8.80 -21.97 5.41
CA CYS A 311 9.84 -22.34 4.47
C CYS A 311 11.24 -22.18 5.07
N SER A 312 11.53 -21.06 5.76
CA SER A 312 12.83 -20.81 6.37
C SER A 312 13.11 -21.71 7.56
N MET A 313 12.05 -22.15 8.27
CA MET A 313 12.16 -23.02 9.44
C MET A 313 12.07 -24.52 9.09
N SER A 314 11.88 -24.86 7.82
CA SER A 314 11.90 -26.25 7.35
C SER A 314 13.28 -26.89 7.60
N PRO A 315 13.37 -28.15 8.06
CA PRO A 315 14.63 -28.82 8.39
C PRO A 315 15.69 -28.73 7.27
N GLY A 316 15.28 -28.88 6.02
CA GLY A 316 16.19 -28.78 4.85
C GLY A 316 16.69 -27.37 4.53
N ASN A 317 16.18 -26.32 5.21
CA ASN A 317 16.54 -24.93 4.98
C ASN A 317 17.22 -24.27 6.17
N LEU A 318 17.23 -24.88 7.35
CA LEU A 318 17.82 -24.29 8.56
C LEU A 318 19.29 -23.90 8.37
N GLU A 319 20.09 -24.75 7.74
CA GLU A 319 21.52 -24.49 7.49
C GLU A 319 21.77 -23.42 6.42
N LYS A 320 20.73 -23.04 5.67
CA LYS A 320 20.79 -21.95 4.70
C LYS A 320 20.61 -20.57 5.35
N ASN A 321 20.23 -20.50 6.62
CA ASN A 321 20.09 -19.28 7.38
C ASN A 321 21.39 -18.97 8.15
N ARG A 322 21.98 -17.80 7.90
CA ARG A 322 23.20 -17.35 8.62
C ARG A 322 22.94 -17.17 10.12
N TYR A 323 21.74 -16.73 10.46
CA TYR A 323 21.26 -16.51 11.82
C TYR A 323 19.91 -17.22 11.98
N GLY A 324 19.83 -18.17 12.90
CA GLY A 324 18.61 -18.93 13.15
C GLY A 324 17.45 -18.07 13.67
N ASP A 325 17.78 -16.93 14.25
CA ASP A 325 16.85 -15.93 14.75
C ASP A 325 16.46 -14.85 13.71
N VAL A 326 16.88 -14.96 12.46
CA VAL A 326 16.53 -14.07 11.35
C VAL A 326 15.93 -14.89 10.19
N PRO A 327 14.70 -15.42 10.37
CA PRO A 327 14.03 -16.19 9.33
C PRO A 327 13.49 -15.27 8.22
N CYS A 328 13.31 -15.82 7.03
CA CYS A 328 12.73 -15.15 5.88
C CYS A 328 11.22 -15.38 5.84
N LEU A 329 10.42 -14.32 5.59
CA LEU A 329 8.97 -14.37 5.45
C LEU A 329 8.56 -15.15 4.18
N ASP A 330 7.61 -16.08 4.32
CA ASP A 330 7.11 -16.89 3.19
C ASP A 330 6.45 -16.05 2.09
N GLN A 331 5.82 -14.93 2.47
CA GLN A 331 5.06 -14.07 1.58
C GLN A 331 5.92 -13.18 0.69
N THR A 332 7.11 -12.81 1.15
CA THR A 332 8.00 -11.87 0.46
C THR A 332 9.28 -12.50 -0.05
N ARG A 333 9.52 -13.76 0.31
CA ARG A 333 10.76 -14.44 -0.07
C ARG A 333 10.95 -14.57 -1.57
N VAL A 334 12.17 -14.50 -2.01
CA VAL A 334 12.53 -14.92 -3.36
C VAL A 334 12.43 -16.44 -3.46
N LYS A 335 11.75 -16.94 -4.50
CA LYS A 335 11.62 -18.37 -4.78
C LYS A 335 12.53 -18.73 -5.94
N LEU A 336 13.42 -19.67 -5.72
CA LEU A 336 14.30 -20.18 -6.76
C LEU A 336 13.60 -21.24 -7.58
N THR A 337 13.94 -21.33 -8.86
CA THR A 337 13.44 -22.40 -9.71
C THR A 337 14.09 -23.71 -9.29
N LYS A 338 13.27 -24.70 -8.92
CA LYS A 338 13.74 -26.06 -8.63
C LYS A 338 14.22 -26.72 -9.91
N ARG A 339 15.49 -27.08 -9.97
CA ARG A 339 16.09 -27.81 -11.09
C ARG A 339 16.64 -29.15 -10.61
N SER A 340 16.29 -30.24 -11.29
CA SER A 340 16.79 -31.58 -10.98
C SER A 340 18.31 -31.59 -10.93
N GLY A 341 18.87 -32.06 -9.80
CA GLY A 341 20.32 -32.13 -9.57
C GLY A 341 21.00 -30.81 -9.18
N HIS A 342 20.27 -29.70 -9.07
CA HIS A 342 20.88 -28.39 -8.85
C HIS A 342 20.49 -27.68 -7.55
N THR A 343 19.25 -27.74 -7.11
CA THR A 343 18.79 -27.20 -5.83
C THR A 343 17.86 -28.19 -5.15
N GLN A 344 18.09 -28.50 -3.87
CA GLN A 344 17.22 -29.40 -3.10
C GLN A 344 15.91 -28.72 -2.75
N THR A 345 15.91 -27.41 -2.56
CA THR A 345 14.74 -26.60 -2.21
C THR A 345 14.71 -25.30 -3.03
N ASP A 346 13.56 -24.63 -3.09
CA ASP A 346 13.39 -23.32 -3.72
C ASP A 346 13.75 -22.14 -2.80
N TYR A 347 14.42 -22.45 -1.67
CA TYR A 347 14.67 -21.51 -0.60
C TYR A 347 16.03 -20.84 -0.69
N ILE A 348 15.99 -19.52 -0.51
CA ILE A 348 17.12 -18.66 -0.15
C ILE A 348 16.61 -17.66 0.89
N ASN A 349 17.45 -17.29 1.88
CA ASN A 349 17.12 -16.21 2.82
C ASN A 349 17.28 -14.85 2.13
N ALA A 350 16.26 -14.46 1.39
CA ALA A 350 16.17 -13.23 0.60
C ALA A 350 14.70 -12.83 0.41
N SER A 351 14.38 -11.55 0.59
CA SER A 351 13.03 -11.00 0.47
C SER A 351 13.00 -9.84 -0.51
N PHE A 352 11.94 -9.77 -1.32
CA PHE A 352 11.64 -8.57 -2.09
C PHE A 352 11.22 -7.43 -1.17
N MET A 353 11.63 -6.23 -1.51
CA MET A 353 11.25 -4.99 -0.84
C MET A 353 10.88 -3.93 -1.89
N ASP A 354 9.82 -3.19 -1.60
CA ASP A 354 9.38 -2.10 -2.45
C ASP A 354 10.25 -0.86 -2.26
N GLY A 355 10.40 -0.08 -3.32
CA GLY A 355 11.05 1.22 -3.32
C GLY A 355 10.03 2.36 -3.37
N TYR A 356 10.52 3.59 -3.57
CA TYR A 356 9.65 4.74 -3.80
C TYR A 356 9.00 4.60 -5.17
N LYS A 357 7.67 4.47 -5.20
CA LYS A 357 6.85 4.27 -6.41
C LYS A 357 7.28 3.09 -7.31
N GLN A 358 8.03 2.14 -6.76
CA GLN A 358 8.49 0.97 -7.48
C GLN A 358 8.32 -0.28 -6.64
N LYS A 359 7.57 -1.25 -7.13
CA LYS A 359 7.41 -2.55 -6.49
C LYS A 359 8.64 -3.41 -6.72
N ASN A 360 9.04 -4.18 -5.68
CA ASN A 360 10.20 -5.07 -5.74
C ASN A 360 11.48 -4.37 -6.22
N ALA A 361 11.69 -3.10 -5.83
CA ALA A 361 12.88 -2.34 -6.20
C ALA A 361 14.16 -2.96 -5.67
N TYR A 362 14.05 -3.68 -4.56
CA TYR A 362 15.21 -4.33 -3.91
C TYR A 362 14.93 -5.78 -3.59
N ILE A 363 16.03 -6.54 -3.47
CA ILE A 363 16.09 -7.82 -2.77
C ILE A 363 17.02 -7.64 -1.59
N GLY A 364 16.46 -7.66 -0.37
CA GLY A 364 17.24 -7.72 0.86
C GLY A 364 17.62 -9.16 1.19
N THR A 365 18.89 -9.43 1.43
CA THR A 365 19.37 -10.78 1.73
C THR A 365 20.48 -10.77 2.77
N GLN A 366 20.70 -11.90 3.40
CA GLN A 366 21.85 -12.11 4.28
C GLN A 366 23.17 -12.15 3.51
N GLY A 367 24.30 -11.95 4.19
CA GLY A 367 25.62 -12.25 3.60
C GLY A 367 25.70 -13.74 3.22
N PRO A 368 25.96 -14.08 1.94
CA PRO A 368 25.95 -15.46 1.47
C PRO A 368 26.90 -16.38 2.27
N LEU A 369 26.43 -17.59 2.54
CA LEU A 369 27.19 -18.69 3.15
C LEU A 369 27.81 -19.56 2.07
N GLU A 370 28.83 -20.37 2.42
CA GLU A 370 29.47 -21.26 1.47
C GLU A 370 28.51 -22.26 0.82
N ASN A 371 27.55 -22.77 1.60
CA ASN A 371 26.50 -23.66 1.12
C ASN A 371 25.37 -22.93 0.36
N THR A 372 25.34 -21.58 0.33
CA THR A 372 24.31 -20.78 -0.37
C THR A 372 24.86 -19.92 -1.50
N TYR A 373 26.16 -19.96 -1.82
CA TYR A 373 26.72 -19.18 -2.94
C TYR A 373 26.04 -19.50 -4.27
N ARG A 374 25.76 -20.76 -4.52
CA ARG A 374 25.07 -21.22 -5.73
C ARG A 374 23.65 -20.70 -5.80
N ASP A 375 22.91 -20.79 -4.70
CA ASP A 375 21.55 -20.27 -4.58
C ASP A 375 21.51 -18.75 -4.79
N PHE A 376 22.50 -18.03 -4.25
CA PHE A 376 22.64 -16.59 -4.43
C PHE A 376 22.85 -16.19 -5.89
N TRP A 377 23.76 -16.84 -6.62
CA TRP A 377 24.01 -16.52 -8.03
C TRP A 377 22.85 -16.96 -8.92
N LEU A 378 22.14 -18.04 -8.57
CA LEU A 378 20.89 -18.44 -9.23
C LEU A 378 19.83 -17.34 -9.07
N MET A 379 19.62 -16.84 -7.85
CA MET A 379 18.74 -15.70 -7.59
C MET A 379 19.13 -14.48 -8.43
N VAL A 380 20.38 -14.09 -8.45
CA VAL A 380 20.89 -12.96 -9.25
C VAL A 380 20.60 -13.15 -10.74
N TRP A 381 20.74 -14.38 -11.24
CA TRP A 381 20.44 -14.69 -12.64
C TRP A 381 18.94 -14.64 -12.94
N GLU A 382 18.12 -15.34 -12.17
CA GLU A 382 16.67 -15.46 -12.38
C GLU A 382 15.94 -14.12 -12.22
N GLN A 383 16.34 -13.30 -11.25
CA GLN A 383 15.76 -11.98 -11.00
C GLN A 383 16.35 -10.88 -11.90
N LYS A 384 17.17 -11.24 -12.87
CA LYS A 384 17.81 -10.30 -13.83
C LYS A 384 18.58 -9.17 -13.17
N VAL A 385 19.10 -9.38 -11.97
CA VAL A 385 19.83 -8.38 -11.18
C VAL A 385 21.01 -7.81 -11.96
N LEU A 386 21.17 -6.49 -11.89
CA LEU A 386 22.25 -5.75 -12.55
C LEU A 386 23.23 -5.12 -11.56
N VAL A 387 22.77 -4.87 -10.33
CA VAL A 387 23.56 -4.24 -9.27
C VAL A 387 23.42 -5.00 -7.97
N ILE A 388 24.56 -5.27 -7.32
CA ILE A 388 24.65 -5.86 -5.99
C ILE A 388 25.34 -4.86 -5.07
N VAL A 389 24.77 -4.61 -3.89
CA VAL A 389 25.29 -3.72 -2.86
C VAL A 389 25.59 -4.52 -1.60
N MET A 390 26.83 -4.58 -1.22
CA MET A 390 27.33 -5.17 0.02
C MET A 390 27.72 -4.05 1.00
N THR A 391 27.06 -3.97 2.15
CA THR A 391 27.29 -2.93 3.17
C THR A 391 28.07 -3.43 4.38
N THR A 392 28.91 -4.43 4.19
CA THR A 392 29.75 -5.02 5.25
C THR A 392 31.11 -5.43 4.69
N ARG A 393 32.07 -5.64 5.56
CA ARG A 393 33.32 -6.32 5.22
C ARG A 393 33.15 -7.84 5.35
N PHE A 394 34.12 -8.62 4.92
CA PHE A 394 34.12 -10.07 5.15
C PHE A 394 34.21 -10.41 6.64
N GLU A 395 35.02 -9.63 7.37
CA GLU A 395 35.23 -9.77 8.79
C GLU A 395 35.15 -8.39 9.47
N GLU A 396 34.53 -8.33 10.63
CA GLU A 396 34.41 -7.14 11.47
C GLU A 396 34.47 -7.54 12.94
N GLY A 397 35.36 -6.89 13.70
CA GLY A 397 35.54 -7.19 15.12
C GLY A 397 35.92 -8.67 15.39
N GLY A 398 36.74 -9.28 14.53
CA GLY A 398 37.15 -10.69 14.63
C GLY A 398 36.02 -11.70 14.32
N ARG A 399 34.90 -11.26 13.75
CA ARG A 399 33.78 -12.14 13.39
C ARG A 399 33.52 -12.11 11.90
N ARG A 400 33.40 -13.29 11.30
CA ARG A 400 33.04 -13.45 9.88
C ARG A 400 31.60 -12.94 9.65
N LYS A 401 31.44 -11.93 8.80
CA LYS A 401 30.16 -11.27 8.47
C LYS A 401 29.59 -11.74 7.13
N CYS A 402 30.46 -12.10 6.19
CA CYS A 402 30.05 -12.58 4.88
C CYS A 402 31.10 -13.55 4.33
N GLY A 403 30.72 -14.48 3.50
CA GLY A 403 31.63 -15.31 2.73
C GLY A 403 32.11 -14.64 1.45
N GLN A 404 33.20 -15.14 0.90
CA GLN A 404 33.72 -14.67 -0.40
C GLN A 404 32.95 -15.38 -1.53
N TYR A 405 31.88 -14.78 -2.00
CA TYR A 405 30.99 -15.40 -2.97
C TYR A 405 31.21 -14.94 -4.43
N TRP A 406 32.22 -14.08 -4.67
CA TRP A 406 32.64 -13.67 -6.02
C TRP A 406 34.16 -13.68 -6.16
N PRO A 407 34.73 -13.78 -7.40
CA PRO A 407 36.17 -13.72 -7.61
C PRO A 407 36.70 -12.30 -7.37
N LEU A 408 37.76 -12.16 -6.52
CA LEU A 408 38.27 -10.85 -6.11
C LEU A 408 39.28 -10.26 -7.11
N GLU A 409 40.04 -11.11 -7.78
CA GLU A 409 41.11 -10.68 -8.70
C GLU A 409 40.55 -10.52 -10.12
N LYS A 410 41.06 -9.53 -10.83
CA LYS A 410 40.74 -9.34 -12.24
C LYS A 410 41.04 -10.60 -13.04
N ASP A 411 40.17 -10.91 -14.01
CA ASP A 411 40.21 -12.07 -14.90
C ASP A 411 40.10 -13.45 -14.19
N SER A 412 39.94 -13.45 -12.87
CA SER A 412 39.62 -14.67 -12.12
C SER A 412 38.16 -15.05 -12.26
N ARG A 413 37.87 -16.36 -12.13
CA ARG A 413 36.50 -16.87 -12.30
C ARG A 413 36.17 -17.94 -11.25
N ILE A 414 34.92 -17.99 -10.85
CA ILE A 414 34.41 -19.05 -9.96
C ILE A 414 33.16 -19.65 -10.61
N ARG A 415 33.05 -20.97 -10.57
CA ARG A 415 31.90 -21.70 -11.12
C ARG A 415 30.94 -22.11 -10.00
N PHE A 416 29.66 -21.79 -10.21
CA PHE A 416 28.54 -22.12 -9.32
C PHE A 416 27.49 -22.95 -10.09
N GLY A 417 27.78 -24.24 -10.26
CA GLY A 417 26.97 -25.12 -11.10
C GLY A 417 27.08 -24.78 -12.59
N PHE A 418 25.97 -24.37 -13.21
CA PHE A 418 25.93 -23.94 -14.61
C PHE A 418 26.22 -22.43 -14.80
N LEU A 419 26.38 -21.71 -13.70
CA LEU A 419 26.74 -20.28 -13.73
C LEU A 419 28.25 -20.13 -13.48
N THR A 420 28.91 -19.36 -14.30
CA THR A 420 30.32 -18.96 -14.10
C THR A 420 30.37 -17.45 -13.93
N VAL A 421 30.97 -16.99 -12.84
CA VAL A 421 31.17 -15.57 -12.53
C VAL A 421 32.62 -15.22 -12.77
N THR A 422 32.86 -14.22 -13.61
CA THR A 422 34.21 -13.73 -13.96
C THR A 422 34.32 -12.28 -13.51
N ASN A 423 35.43 -11.93 -12.86
CA ASN A 423 35.75 -10.55 -12.52
C ASN A 423 36.43 -9.86 -13.70
N LEU A 424 35.76 -8.85 -14.28
CA LEU A 424 36.28 -8.10 -15.41
C LEU A 424 37.16 -6.91 -14.99
N GLY A 425 37.05 -6.44 -13.74
CA GLY A 425 37.82 -5.32 -13.23
C GLY A 425 37.34 -4.83 -11.88
N VAL A 426 38.23 -4.21 -11.13
CA VAL A 426 37.98 -3.65 -9.81
C VAL A 426 38.42 -2.19 -9.79
N GLU A 427 37.55 -1.31 -9.36
CA GLU A 427 37.80 0.11 -9.09
C GLU A 427 37.74 0.35 -7.59
N ASN A 428 38.88 0.83 -7.00
CA ASN A 428 38.94 1.15 -5.59
C ASN A 428 38.70 2.64 -5.40
N MET A 429 37.63 2.97 -4.66
CA MET A 429 37.26 4.33 -4.28
C MET A 429 37.50 4.55 -2.78
N ASN A 430 37.41 5.80 -2.31
CA ASN A 430 37.72 6.14 -0.91
C ASN A 430 36.85 5.37 0.10
N HIS A 431 35.56 5.16 -0.23
CA HIS A 431 34.58 4.60 0.70
C HIS A 431 34.03 3.24 0.27
N TYR A 432 34.29 2.81 -0.97
CA TYR A 432 33.76 1.57 -1.51
C TYR A 432 34.67 0.97 -2.61
N LYS A 433 34.46 -0.29 -2.89
CA LYS A 433 35.01 -0.98 -4.08
C LYS A 433 33.89 -1.24 -5.06
N LYS A 434 34.14 -0.99 -6.36
CA LYS A 434 33.26 -1.33 -7.46
C LYS A 434 33.92 -2.43 -8.27
N THR A 435 33.26 -3.57 -8.41
CA THR A 435 33.73 -4.70 -9.21
C THR A 435 32.76 -4.96 -10.36
N THR A 436 33.26 -4.98 -11.58
CA THR A 436 32.48 -5.38 -12.75
C THR A 436 32.58 -6.89 -12.92
N LEU A 437 31.45 -7.58 -12.86
CA LEU A 437 31.34 -9.03 -12.97
C LEU A 437 30.60 -9.41 -14.27
N GLU A 438 31.00 -10.50 -14.90
CA GLU A 438 30.25 -11.16 -15.96
C GLU A 438 29.73 -12.49 -15.45
N ILE A 439 28.42 -12.70 -15.53
CA ILE A 439 27.79 -13.99 -15.29
C ILE A 439 27.57 -14.66 -16.63
N HIS A 440 28.09 -15.88 -16.80
CA HIS A 440 27.86 -16.73 -17.96
C HIS A 440 27.01 -17.94 -17.54
N ASN A 441 25.79 -18.03 -18.07
CA ASN A 441 24.95 -19.22 -17.98
C ASN A 441 25.33 -20.16 -19.12
N THR A 442 25.93 -21.29 -18.75
CA THR A 442 26.43 -22.27 -19.75
C THR A 442 25.31 -23.10 -20.39
N GLU A 443 24.16 -23.25 -19.72
CA GLU A 443 22.98 -23.96 -20.25
C GLU A 443 22.26 -23.07 -21.29
N GLU A 444 21.98 -21.82 -20.94
CA GLU A 444 21.31 -20.87 -21.83
C GLU A 444 22.26 -20.21 -22.86
N ARG A 445 23.57 -20.40 -22.70
CA ARG A 445 24.63 -19.75 -23.50
C ARG A 445 24.53 -18.23 -23.53
N GLN A 446 24.07 -17.65 -22.42
CA GLN A 446 23.88 -16.23 -22.28
C GLN A 446 24.85 -15.63 -21.27
N LYS A 447 25.19 -14.36 -21.48
CA LYS A 447 26.06 -13.60 -20.59
C LYS A 447 25.37 -12.31 -20.17
N ARG A 448 25.63 -11.89 -18.94
CA ARG A 448 25.14 -10.62 -18.40
C ARG A 448 26.19 -10.02 -17.47
N GLN A 449 26.37 -8.70 -17.59
CA GLN A 449 27.20 -7.94 -16.67
C GLN A 449 26.40 -7.56 -15.42
N VAL A 450 27.06 -7.62 -14.26
CA VAL A 450 26.56 -7.21 -12.97
C VAL A 450 27.62 -6.36 -12.28
N THR A 451 27.22 -5.21 -11.76
CA THR A 451 28.11 -4.37 -10.97
C THR A 451 27.96 -4.68 -9.49
N HIS A 452 29.06 -5.04 -8.83
CA HIS A 452 29.10 -5.31 -7.41
C HIS A 452 29.75 -4.14 -6.69
N PHE A 453 29.05 -3.55 -5.73
CA PHE A 453 29.54 -2.50 -4.86
C PHE A 453 29.75 -3.04 -3.46
N GLN A 454 30.94 -2.82 -2.87
CA GLN A 454 31.23 -3.12 -1.48
C GLN A 454 31.54 -1.82 -0.74
N PHE A 455 30.63 -1.35 0.13
CA PHE A 455 30.84 -0.18 0.98
C PHE A 455 31.69 -0.54 2.20
N LEU A 456 32.83 0.13 2.35
CA LEU A 456 33.87 -0.20 3.33
C LEU A 456 33.86 0.71 4.56
N SER A 457 33.31 1.91 4.45
CA SER A 457 33.35 2.95 5.49
C SER A 457 32.24 2.83 6.53
N TRP A 458 31.51 1.71 6.58
CA TRP A 458 30.58 1.44 7.65
C TRP A 458 31.34 0.97 8.89
N PRO A 459 31.23 1.64 10.06
CA PRO A 459 31.90 1.23 11.27
C PRO A 459 31.31 -0.09 11.82
N ASP A 460 32.08 -0.82 12.59
CA ASP A 460 31.65 -2.08 13.22
C ASP A 460 30.41 -1.88 14.10
N TYR A 461 30.31 -0.71 14.74
CA TYR A 461 29.18 -0.28 15.56
C TYR A 461 28.70 1.11 15.17
N GLY A 462 27.39 1.35 15.23
CA GLY A 462 26.80 2.66 14.97
C GLY A 462 26.54 2.96 13.48
N VAL A 463 26.64 4.22 13.12
CA VAL A 463 26.43 4.78 11.77
C VAL A 463 27.77 5.33 11.22
N PRO A 464 27.91 5.49 9.90
CA PRO A 464 29.05 6.22 9.35
C PRO A 464 29.20 7.58 10.00
N SER A 465 30.44 8.00 10.25
CA SER A 465 30.76 9.31 10.86
C SER A 465 30.34 10.48 9.97
N SER A 466 30.20 10.25 8.67
CA SER A 466 29.70 11.21 7.69
C SER A 466 28.55 10.59 6.91
N ALA A 467 27.37 11.23 6.96
CA ALA A 467 26.23 10.88 6.14
C ALA A 467 26.54 11.06 4.66
N ALA A 468 27.30 12.09 4.30
CA ALA A 468 27.65 12.42 2.92
C ALA A 468 28.27 11.23 2.18
N SER A 469 29.20 10.49 2.80
CA SER A 469 29.84 9.34 2.16
C SER A 469 28.84 8.21 1.77
N LEU A 470 27.82 7.98 2.59
CA LEU A 470 26.80 6.97 2.30
C LEU A 470 25.78 7.48 1.26
N ILE A 471 25.42 8.76 1.32
CA ILE A 471 24.52 9.40 0.36
C ILE A 471 25.15 9.48 -1.03
N ASP A 472 26.42 9.88 -1.11
CA ASP A 472 27.18 9.91 -2.36
C ASP A 472 27.33 8.49 -2.95
N PHE A 473 27.60 7.52 -2.09
CA PHE A 473 27.63 6.12 -2.51
C PHE A 473 26.27 5.66 -3.05
N LEU A 474 25.17 6.02 -2.39
CA LEU A 474 23.82 5.68 -2.84
C LEU A 474 23.51 6.32 -4.20
N ARG A 475 23.88 7.59 -4.43
CA ARG A 475 23.75 8.25 -5.73
C ARG A 475 24.52 7.51 -6.84
N VAL A 476 25.73 7.05 -6.54
CA VAL A 476 26.53 6.26 -7.48
C VAL A 476 25.84 4.93 -7.82
N VAL A 477 25.26 4.25 -6.83
CA VAL A 477 24.51 3.00 -7.03
C VAL A 477 23.28 3.23 -7.91
N ARG A 478 22.49 4.29 -7.64
CA ARG A 478 21.31 4.67 -8.46
C ARG A 478 21.69 4.95 -9.91
N ASN A 479 22.74 5.76 -10.12
CA ASN A 479 23.22 6.08 -11.46
C ASN A 479 23.66 4.84 -12.21
N GLN A 480 24.37 3.91 -11.55
CA GLN A 480 24.79 2.65 -12.17
C GLN A 480 23.59 1.77 -12.54
N GLN A 481 22.57 1.69 -11.67
CA GLN A 481 21.34 0.95 -11.95
C GLN A 481 20.62 1.54 -13.17
N SER A 482 20.41 2.86 -13.21
CA SER A 482 19.76 3.55 -14.31
C SER A 482 20.50 3.36 -15.63
N LEU A 483 21.84 3.44 -15.63
CA LEU A 483 22.67 3.19 -16.81
C LEU A 483 22.53 1.74 -17.29
N ALA A 484 22.58 0.77 -16.35
CA ALA A 484 22.49 -0.64 -16.69
C ALA A 484 21.10 -1.00 -17.25
N VAL A 485 20.02 -0.44 -16.68
CA VAL A 485 18.65 -0.60 -17.18
C VAL A 485 18.50 0.03 -18.56
N SER A 486 19.02 1.24 -18.79
CA SER A 486 18.97 1.91 -20.09
C SER A 486 19.67 1.11 -21.18
N ASN A 487 20.78 0.47 -20.85
CA ASN A 487 21.52 -0.40 -21.79
C ASN A 487 20.75 -1.70 -22.13
N MET A 488 19.89 -2.18 -21.24
CA MET A 488 18.98 -3.29 -21.54
C MET A 488 17.79 -2.84 -22.40
N GLY A 489 17.30 -1.62 -22.22
CA GLY A 489 16.07 -1.08 -22.83
C GLY A 489 16.16 -0.80 -24.34
N ALA A 490 17.35 -0.79 -24.94
CA ALA A 490 17.51 -0.77 -26.40
C ALA A 490 16.91 -2.03 -27.06
N ARG A 491 16.62 -3.08 -26.29
CA ARG A 491 15.98 -4.34 -26.75
C ARG A 491 14.55 -4.58 -26.26
N SER A 492 14.01 -3.74 -25.35
CA SER A 492 12.73 -4.04 -24.66
C SER A 492 12.01 -2.77 -24.19
N LYS A 493 11.64 -1.86 -25.08
CA LYS A 493 10.75 -0.76 -24.70
C LYS A 493 9.36 -1.33 -24.32
N GLY A 494 9.04 -1.33 -23.04
CA GLY A 494 7.66 -1.28 -22.54
C GLY A 494 7.05 -2.52 -21.88
N GLN A 495 7.78 -3.61 -21.55
CA GLN A 495 7.12 -4.84 -21.10
C GLN A 495 7.64 -5.52 -19.81
N CYS A 496 8.65 -5.00 -19.12
CA CYS A 496 9.11 -5.65 -17.87
C CYS A 496 9.34 -4.62 -16.77
N PRO A 497 9.00 -4.93 -15.50
CA PRO A 497 9.42 -4.14 -14.36
C PRO A 497 10.95 -4.07 -14.30
N GLU A 498 11.50 -2.95 -13.80
CA GLU A 498 12.93 -2.79 -13.65
C GLU A 498 13.52 -3.88 -12.74
N PRO A 499 14.69 -4.44 -13.08
CA PRO A 499 15.34 -5.44 -12.24
C PRO A 499 15.65 -4.89 -10.85
N PRO A 500 15.47 -5.70 -9.77
CA PRO A 500 15.77 -5.27 -8.42
C PRO A 500 17.27 -5.09 -8.20
N ILE A 501 17.63 -4.18 -7.28
CA ILE A 501 18.97 -4.09 -6.71
C ILE A 501 19.06 -5.10 -5.56
N VAL A 502 20.07 -5.97 -5.56
CA VAL A 502 20.35 -6.84 -4.39
C VAL A 502 21.12 -6.04 -3.37
N VAL A 503 20.62 -5.97 -2.13
CA VAL A 503 21.29 -5.29 -1.02
C VAL A 503 21.48 -6.27 0.13
N HIS A 504 22.71 -6.39 0.63
CA HIS A 504 22.98 -7.24 1.78
C HIS A 504 24.02 -6.66 2.73
N CYS A 505 23.96 -7.12 3.96
CA CYS A 505 25.00 -6.92 4.98
C CYS A 505 25.44 -8.29 5.54
N SER A 506 25.40 -8.49 6.85
CA SER A 506 25.60 -9.81 7.46
C SER A 506 24.27 -10.53 7.63
N ALA A 507 23.33 -9.97 8.41
CA ALA A 507 22.00 -10.55 8.62
C ALA A 507 20.96 -10.15 7.56
N GLY A 508 21.24 -9.13 6.74
CA GLY A 508 20.33 -8.65 5.70
C GLY A 508 19.22 -7.71 6.20
N ILE A 509 19.27 -7.25 7.44
CA ILE A 509 18.18 -6.46 8.06
C ILE A 509 18.59 -5.04 8.48
N GLY A 510 19.69 -4.86 9.22
CA GLY A 510 20.08 -3.56 9.80
C GLY A 510 20.62 -2.57 8.76
N ARG A 511 21.89 -2.72 8.31
CA ARG A 511 22.52 -1.84 7.31
C ARG A 511 21.81 -1.90 5.97
N THR A 512 21.30 -3.07 5.58
CA THR A 512 20.47 -3.28 4.40
C THR A 512 19.20 -2.42 4.47
N GLY A 513 18.46 -2.50 5.59
CA GLY A 513 17.27 -1.68 5.82
C GLY A 513 17.59 -0.19 5.84
N THR A 514 18.70 0.23 6.46
CA THR A 514 19.13 1.64 6.46
C THR A 514 19.43 2.14 5.05
N PHE A 515 20.13 1.37 4.23
CA PHE A 515 20.43 1.74 2.84
C PHE A 515 19.15 1.92 2.03
N CYS A 516 18.23 0.95 2.07
CA CYS A 516 16.97 1.03 1.33
C CYS A 516 16.05 2.14 1.85
N SER A 517 15.92 2.34 3.18
CA SER A 517 15.14 3.43 3.75
C SER A 517 15.68 4.80 3.35
N LEU A 518 17.01 4.96 3.36
CA LEU A 518 17.66 6.20 2.95
C LEU A 518 17.39 6.50 1.47
N ASP A 519 17.49 5.50 0.60
CA ASP A 519 17.19 5.63 -0.82
C ASP A 519 15.74 6.06 -1.06
N ILE A 520 14.78 5.41 -0.40
CA ILE A 520 13.35 5.73 -0.49
C ILE A 520 13.09 7.16 0.00
N CYS A 521 13.63 7.54 1.17
CA CYS A 521 13.41 8.87 1.73
C CYS A 521 14.04 9.99 0.89
N LEU A 522 15.23 9.75 0.30
CA LEU A 522 15.83 10.72 -0.63
C LEU A 522 15.00 10.88 -1.90
N ALA A 523 14.44 9.80 -2.43
CA ALA A 523 13.55 9.88 -3.59
C ALA A 523 12.24 10.64 -3.27
N GLN A 524 11.68 10.46 -2.06
CA GLN A 524 10.54 11.24 -1.58
C GLN A 524 10.90 12.74 -1.50
N LEU A 525 12.05 13.06 -0.91
CA LEU A 525 12.52 14.44 -0.76
C LEU A 525 12.79 15.11 -2.11
N GLU A 526 13.44 14.41 -3.04
CA GLU A 526 13.74 14.90 -4.39
C GLU A 526 12.49 15.22 -5.20
N GLU A 527 11.43 14.42 -5.07
CA GLU A 527 10.20 14.61 -5.84
C GLU A 527 9.17 15.52 -5.14
N LEU A 528 9.01 15.37 -3.83
CA LEU A 528 7.92 16.00 -3.07
C LEU A 528 8.38 17.12 -2.14
N GLY A 529 9.68 17.30 -1.94
CA GLY A 529 10.22 18.20 -0.94
C GLY A 529 9.97 17.76 0.51
N THR A 530 9.35 16.61 0.71
CA THR A 530 9.00 16.06 2.03
C THR A 530 9.27 14.56 2.08
N LEU A 531 9.47 14.04 3.29
CA LEU A 531 9.74 12.62 3.53
C LEU A 531 9.09 12.14 4.84
N ASN A 532 8.95 10.81 5.00
CA ASN A 532 8.47 10.23 6.25
C ASN A 532 9.29 8.98 6.60
N VAL A 533 10.29 9.15 7.47
CA VAL A 533 11.21 8.08 7.85
C VAL A 533 10.50 6.98 8.63
N PHE A 534 9.68 7.37 9.63
CA PHE A 534 8.94 6.42 10.46
C PHE A 534 8.04 5.51 9.62
N GLN A 535 7.23 6.09 8.75
CA GLN A 535 6.33 5.35 7.88
C GLN A 535 7.09 4.46 6.89
N THR A 536 8.19 4.94 6.32
CA THR A 536 9.04 4.16 5.42
C THR A 536 9.60 2.93 6.13
N VAL A 537 10.16 3.08 7.32
CA VAL A 537 10.71 1.96 8.10
C VAL A 537 9.61 1.00 8.57
N SER A 538 8.47 1.51 9.06
CA SER A 538 7.32 0.68 9.46
C SER A 538 6.80 -0.14 8.27
N ARG A 539 6.61 0.46 7.10
CA ARG A 539 6.16 -0.25 5.88
C ARG A 539 7.15 -1.30 5.39
N MET A 540 8.45 -1.04 5.46
CA MET A 540 9.46 -2.03 5.12
C MET A 540 9.43 -3.26 6.05
N ARG A 541 8.97 -3.11 7.29
CA ARG A 541 8.85 -4.21 8.26
C ARG A 541 7.51 -4.93 8.21
N SER A 542 6.44 -4.21 7.91
CA SER A 542 5.05 -4.70 7.90
C SER A 542 4.51 -4.88 6.48
N HIS A 543 5.19 -5.55 5.59
CA HIS A 543 4.80 -5.68 4.19
C HIS A 543 3.28 -5.86 4.00
N PRO A 544 2.57 -4.95 3.28
CA PRO A 544 1.10 -4.86 3.28
C PRO A 544 0.40 -5.87 2.35
N GLY A 545 1.04 -6.97 1.99
CA GLY A 545 0.45 -7.99 1.11
C GLY A 545 -0.37 -9.09 1.79
N VAL A 546 -0.45 -9.11 3.13
CA VAL A 546 -1.08 -10.24 3.84
C VAL A 546 -2.16 -9.75 4.81
N ARG A 547 -3.41 -10.04 4.49
CA ARG A 547 -4.56 -9.89 5.41
C ARG A 547 -4.39 -10.78 6.64
N ARG A 548 -4.75 -10.23 7.80
CA ARG A 548 -4.92 -11.00 9.03
C ARG A 548 -6.10 -11.97 8.87
N GLU A 549 -5.80 -13.25 8.78
CA GLU A 549 -6.72 -14.29 9.23
C GLU A 549 -6.01 -15.09 10.34
N GLY A 550 -6.56 -14.98 11.54
CA GLY A 550 -6.44 -15.91 12.64
C GLY A 550 -5.07 -16.22 13.23
N GLY A 551 -4.72 -15.57 14.32
CA GLY A 551 -4.15 -16.19 15.51
C GLY A 551 -2.71 -16.73 15.48
N HIS A 552 -1.91 -16.17 16.36
CA HIS A 552 -0.59 -16.51 16.92
C HIS A 552 0.61 -15.85 16.26
N GLY A 553 1.04 -14.74 16.90
CA GLY A 553 2.24 -14.00 16.60
C GLY A 553 3.50 -14.84 16.79
N ILE A 554 4.32 -14.89 15.76
CA ILE A 554 5.73 -15.30 15.90
C ILE A 554 6.54 -14.00 15.94
N LEU A 555 7.17 -13.80 17.08
CA LEU A 555 8.10 -12.70 17.34
C LEU A 555 9.25 -12.70 16.33
N TRP A 556 9.56 -11.55 15.75
CA TRP A 556 10.93 -11.31 15.29
C TRP A 556 11.84 -11.56 16.47
N PRO A 557 12.83 -12.45 16.33
CA PRO A 557 13.67 -12.80 17.47
C PRO A 557 14.33 -11.53 17.97
N LYS A 558 14.38 -11.40 19.30
CA LYS A 558 15.18 -10.36 19.94
C LYS A 558 16.62 -10.57 19.53
N PRO A 559 17.29 -9.65 18.83
CA PRO A 559 18.72 -9.77 18.68
C PRO A 559 19.34 -9.74 20.08
N ALA A 560 20.03 -10.81 20.43
CA ALA A 560 20.85 -10.86 21.63
C ALA A 560 22.06 -9.93 21.40
N GLY A 561 21.89 -8.65 21.72
CA GLY A 561 22.98 -7.66 21.64
C GLY A 561 22.48 -6.25 21.36
N ARG A 562 22.93 -5.29 22.15
CA ARG A 562 22.57 -3.85 22.10
C ARG A 562 22.99 -3.11 20.80
N GLY A 563 23.31 -3.81 19.69
CA GLY A 563 23.93 -3.24 18.50
C GLY A 563 23.07 -3.09 17.23
N GLU A 564 21.89 -3.71 17.13
CA GLU A 564 21.19 -3.83 15.84
C GLU A 564 19.86 -3.08 15.73
N SER A 565 19.40 -2.42 16.78
CA SER A 565 18.08 -1.77 16.85
C SER A 565 18.09 -0.33 16.34
N VAL A 566 18.45 -0.05 15.08
CA VAL A 566 18.68 1.38 14.76
C VAL A 566 18.45 1.79 13.29
N THR A 567 17.63 1.07 12.51
CA THR A 567 17.35 1.52 11.13
C THR A 567 16.69 2.90 11.13
N LEU A 568 15.64 3.11 11.94
CA LEU A 568 14.95 4.40 12.04
C LEU A 568 15.90 5.49 12.55
N LEU A 569 16.58 5.23 13.66
CA LEU A 569 17.54 6.17 14.26
C LEU A 569 18.65 6.51 13.25
N ARG A 570 19.24 5.51 12.61
CA ARG A 570 20.30 5.70 11.60
C ARG A 570 19.83 6.53 10.43
N THR A 571 18.67 6.19 9.85
CA THR A 571 18.13 6.91 8.71
C THR A 571 17.78 8.34 9.07
N SER A 572 17.13 8.59 10.22
CA SER A 572 16.77 9.93 10.68
C SER A 572 17.99 10.81 10.93
N TYR A 573 19.01 10.30 11.63
CA TYR A 573 20.24 11.06 11.86
C TYR A 573 21.05 11.32 10.58
N LEU A 574 21.12 10.36 9.67
CA LEU A 574 21.81 10.55 8.40
C LEU A 574 21.14 11.60 7.54
N LEU A 575 19.80 11.61 7.49
CA LEU A 575 19.03 12.61 6.73
C LEU A 575 19.07 13.98 7.40
N ALA A 576 18.96 14.07 8.73
CA ALA A 576 19.04 15.32 9.46
C ALA A 576 20.45 15.98 9.41
N SER A 577 21.47 15.24 9.02
CA SER A 577 22.84 15.76 8.83
C SER A 577 23.15 16.12 7.36
N LEU A 578 22.14 16.17 6.49
CA LEU A 578 22.27 16.73 5.15
C LEU A 578 22.57 18.24 5.25
N PRO A 579 23.49 18.78 4.42
CA PRO A 579 23.81 20.20 4.36
C PRO A 579 22.64 21.01 3.84
#